data_3c7360fe1bc85801cfb4fbf89c8dbeaa
#
_entry.id   3c7360fe1bc85801cfb4fbf89c8dbeaa
#
_cell.length_a   1.000
_cell.length_b   1.000
_cell.length_c   1.000
_cell.angle_alpha   90.00
_cell.angle_beta   90.00
_cell.angle_gamma   90.00
#
_symmetry.space_group_name_H-M   'P 1'
#
loop_
_entity.id
_entity.type
_entity.pdbx_description
1 polymer ?
#
loop_
_entity_poly.entity_id
_entity_poly.type
_entity_poly.pdbx_seq_one_letter_code
_entity_poly.pdbx_strand_id
1 'polypeptide(L)'
;MDSLLLLKAAIMGVVEGLTEFLPISSTGHLILAGSLLGFDDAKAKVFDIAIQTGAIFAVILVYWQRIRDTVVALPTSAQARRFALNVLIGFFPAVLLGLLLGKAIKAHLFTPTIVASTFIIGGFIILWAERRQQQAVRIQSVDDMGPWDALKVGLVQCLAMVPGTSRSGATIIGGMLLGLSRKAATDFSFFLAIPTLIGAGVYSLYKERALLSAADTPVFAVGLVFSFISAWLCVRWLLRYISSHSFVPFAYYRIVFGVVVLATAWTGVVRWAE
;
A
#
# COMPACT_ATOMS: atom_id res chain seq x y z
N MET A 1 -11.63 11.69 27.83
CA MET A 1 -11.19 11.14 26.52
C MET A 1 -11.95 9.84 26.30
N ASP A 2 -12.60 9.68 25.17
CA ASP A 2 -13.45 8.49 24.94
C ASP A 2 -12.55 7.26 24.67
N SER A 3 -12.52 6.32 25.63
CA SER A 3 -11.73 5.09 25.55
C SER A 3 -12.16 4.21 24.38
N LEU A 4 -13.45 4.25 24.01
CA LEU A 4 -13.97 3.51 22.86
C LEU A 4 -13.43 4.05 21.55
N LEU A 5 -13.29 5.38 21.41
CA LEU A 5 -12.72 6.02 20.22
C LEU A 5 -11.24 5.65 20.05
N LEU A 6 -10.47 5.61 21.15
CA LEU A 6 -9.07 5.16 21.13
C LEU A 6 -8.94 3.68 20.73
N LEU A 7 -9.84 2.83 21.23
CA LEU A 7 -9.87 1.42 20.84
C LEU A 7 -10.15 1.26 19.34
N LYS A 8 -11.13 2.00 18.79
CA LYS A 8 -11.41 2.02 17.35
C LYS A 8 -10.18 2.46 16.55
N ALA A 9 -9.50 3.54 16.97
CA ALA A 9 -8.27 4.01 16.35
C ALA A 9 -7.16 2.96 16.37
N ALA A 10 -7.00 2.24 17.48
CA ALA A 10 -6.03 1.16 17.60
C ALA A 10 -6.35 0.00 16.63
N ILE A 11 -7.62 -0.43 16.55
CA ILE A 11 -8.05 -1.48 15.61
C ILE A 11 -7.80 -1.05 14.16
N MET A 12 -8.18 0.18 13.79
CA MET A 12 -7.93 0.70 12.43
C MET A 12 -6.43 0.74 12.12
N GLY A 13 -5.59 1.18 13.07
CA GLY A 13 -4.14 1.15 12.93
C GLY A 13 -3.61 -0.26 12.71
N VAL A 14 -4.09 -1.26 13.46
CA VAL A 14 -3.70 -2.67 13.26
C VAL A 14 -4.11 -3.18 11.89
N VAL A 15 -5.35 -2.90 11.45
CA VAL A 15 -5.84 -3.29 10.12
C VAL A 15 -4.96 -2.68 9.03
N GLU A 16 -4.67 -1.38 9.12
CA GLU A 16 -3.79 -0.70 8.16
C GLU A 16 -2.41 -1.35 8.10
N GLY A 17 -1.72 -1.47 9.25
CA GLY A 17 -0.36 -2.00 9.28
C GLY A 17 -0.24 -3.45 8.82
N LEU A 18 -1.25 -4.28 9.04
CA LEU A 18 -1.27 -5.66 8.55
C LEU A 18 -1.58 -5.76 7.05
N THR A 19 -2.34 -4.83 6.49
CA THR A 19 -2.87 -4.98 5.12
C THR A 19 -2.17 -4.11 4.08
N GLU A 20 -1.49 -3.01 4.46
CA GLU A 20 -0.88 -2.07 3.51
C GLU A 20 0.24 -2.70 2.67
N PHE A 21 1.07 -3.55 3.29
CA PHE A 21 2.23 -4.14 2.61
C PHE A 21 1.96 -5.51 1.99
N LEU A 22 0.87 -6.15 2.38
CA LEU A 22 0.40 -7.38 1.74
C LEU A 22 -0.31 -7.07 0.42
N PRO A 23 -0.23 -7.95 -0.59
CA PRO A 23 -0.89 -7.70 -1.87
C PRO A 23 -2.41 -7.94 -1.81
N ILE A 24 -3.09 -7.40 -0.75
CA ILE A 24 -4.52 -7.64 -0.46
C ILE A 24 -5.37 -6.37 -0.38
N SER A 25 -4.78 -5.18 -0.51
CA SER A 25 -5.43 -3.85 -0.44
C SER A 25 -5.96 -3.45 0.93
N SER A 26 -5.25 -2.55 1.60
CA SER A 26 -5.67 -1.94 2.88
C SER A 26 -6.99 -1.17 2.76
N THR A 27 -7.21 -0.46 1.66
CA THR A 27 -8.41 0.36 1.43
C THR A 27 -9.71 -0.43 1.66
N GLY A 28 -9.85 -1.61 1.05
CA GLY A 28 -11.05 -2.43 1.23
C GLY A 28 -11.25 -2.88 2.69
N HIS A 29 -10.16 -3.17 3.40
CA HIS A 29 -10.21 -3.59 4.80
C HIS A 29 -10.55 -2.42 5.73
N LEU A 30 -10.01 -1.23 5.47
CA LEU A 30 -10.32 -0.02 6.25
C LEU A 30 -11.78 0.41 6.06
N ILE A 31 -12.32 0.37 4.84
CA ILE A 31 -13.74 0.64 4.58
C ILE A 31 -14.62 -0.34 5.39
N LEU A 32 -14.32 -1.63 5.32
CA LEU A 32 -15.06 -2.65 6.07
C LEU A 32 -14.97 -2.42 7.59
N ALA A 33 -13.75 -2.28 8.11
CA ALA A 33 -13.53 -2.09 9.54
C ALA A 33 -14.11 -0.77 10.04
N GLY A 34 -13.92 0.32 9.31
CA GLY A 34 -14.46 1.65 9.64
C GLY A 34 -15.98 1.64 9.70
N SER A 35 -16.65 1.05 8.70
CA SER A 35 -18.10 0.92 8.68
C SER A 35 -18.63 0.08 9.84
N LEU A 36 -18.00 -1.07 10.14
CA LEU A 36 -18.44 -1.94 11.26
C LEU A 36 -18.19 -1.31 12.63
N LEU A 37 -17.17 -0.47 12.74
CA LEU A 37 -16.85 0.24 13.98
C LEU A 37 -17.65 1.56 14.12
N GLY A 38 -18.35 2.01 13.08
CA GLY A 38 -18.91 3.37 13.04
C GLY A 38 -17.81 4.42 13.16
N PHE A 39 -16.72 4.25 12.38
CA PHE A 39 -15.56 5.11 12.30
C PHE A 39 -15.34 5.42 10.81
N ASP A 40 -16.29 6.16 10.20
CA ASP A 40 -16.40 6.37 8.76
C ASP A 40 -16.78 7.81 8.37
N ASP A 41 -16.57 8.77 9.28
CA ASP A 41 -16.82 10.19 9.04
C ASP A 41 -15.69 10.87 8.21
N ALA A 42 -15.82 12.16 7.95
CA ALA A 42 -14.83 12.93 7.19
C ALA A 42 -13.45 12.96 7.88
N LYS A 43 -13.39 12.93 9.21
CA LYS A 43 -12.12 12.87 9.97
C LYS A 43 -11.51 11.47 9.89
N ALA A 44 -12.32 10.42 9.89
CA ALA A 44 -11.85 9.04 9.74
C ALA A 44 -11.10 8.86 8.41
N LYS A 45 -11.55 9.49 7.32
CA LYS A 45 -10.84 9.45 6.02
C LYS A 45 -9.46 10.09 6.09
N VAL A 46 -9.31 11.21 6.81
CA VAL A 46 -8.00 11.83 7.02
C VAL A 46 -7.14 10.96 7.93
N PHE A 47 -7.74 10.36 8.95
CA PHE A 47 -7.08 9.42 9.85
C PHE A 47 -6.56 8.19 9.09
N ASP A 48 -7.32 7.59 8.19
CA ASP A 48 -6.91 6.43 7.39
C ASP A 48 -5.64 6.74 6.56
N ILE A 49 -5.56 7.94 5.97
CA ILE A 49 -4.36 8.36 5.25
C ILE A 49 -3.20 8.65 6.22
N ALA A 50 -3.48 9.17 7.39
CA ALA A 50 -2.44 9.46 8.39
C ALA A 50 -1.80 8.18 8.93
N ILE A 51 -2.59 7.13 9.22
CA ILE A 51 -2.06 5.87 9.76
C ILE A 51 -1.20 5.11 8.73
N GLN A 52 -1.37 5.34 7.42
CA GLN A 52 -0.45 4.87 6.38
C GLN A 52 0.97 5.41 6.60
N THR A 53 1.08 6.66 7.12
CA THR A 53 2.38 7.23 7.49
C THR A 53 3.01 6.47 8.67
N GLY A 54 2.22 5.99 9.62
CA GLY A 54 2.71 5.09 10.68
C GLY A 54 3.27 3.79 10.10
N ALA A 55 2.53 3.17 9.18
CA ALA A 55 2.95 1.95 8.51
C ALA A 55 4.25 2.14 7.72
N ILE A 56 4.44 3.25 7.01
CA ILE A 56 5.67 3.47 6.21
C ILE A 56 6.90 3.69 7.07
N PHE A 57 6.78 4.26 8.28
CA PHE A 57 7.90 4.34 9.21
C PHE A 57 8.42 2.95 9.62
N ALA A 58 7.56 1.94 9.67
CA ALA A 58 7.98 0.56 9.90
C ALA A 58 8.88 0.04 8.78
N VAL A 59 8.57 0.34 7.52
CA VAL A 59 9.43 0.00 6.37
C VAL A 59 10.76 0.73 6.45
N ILE A 60 10.75 2.03 6.76
CA ILE A 60 11.99 2.80 6.94
C ILE A 60 12.86 2.17 8.01
N LEU A 61 12.29 1.73 9.13
CA LEU A 61 13.03 1.06 10.19
C LEU A 61 13.61 -0.29 9.74
N VAL A 62 12.82 -1.11 9.03
CA VAL A 62 13.28 -2.44 8.54
C VAL A 62 14.42 -2.29 7.54
N TYR A 63 14.35 -1.27 6.67
CA TYR A 63 15.36 -1.02 5.65
C TYR A 63 16.34 0.09 6.03
N TRP A 64 16.39 0.49 7.32
CA TRP A 64 17.20 1.62 7.78
C TRP A 64 18.65 1.57 7.34
N GLN A 65 19.29 0.41 7.51
CA GLN A 65 20.69 0.24 7.11
C GLN A 65 20.87 0.47 5.60
N ARG A 66 20.02 -0.13 4.77
CA ARG A 66 20.06 0.04 3.31
C ARG A 66 19.85 1.49 2.91
N ILE A 67 18.87 2.17 3.52
CA ILE A 67 18.58 3.59 3.25
C ILE A 67 19.78 4.46 3.64
N ARG A 68 20.28 4.30 4.85
CA ARG A 68 21.45 5.02 5.35
C ARG A 68 22.67 4.82 4.44
N ASP A 69 23.01 3.58 4.13
CA ASP A 69 24.19 3.24 3.31
C ASP A 69 24.04 3.81 1.89
N THR A 70 22.82 3.79 1.33
CA THR A 70 22.53 4.44 0.04
C THR A 70 22.77 5.94 0.11
N VAL A 71 22.20 6.62 1.12
CA VAL A 71 22.33 8.09 1.27
C VAL A 71 23.79 8.51 1.47
N VAL A 72 24.52 7.81 2.32
CA VAL A 72 25.95 8.10 2.56
C VAL A 72 26.79 7.87 1.31
N ALA A 73 26.44 6.86 0.50
CA ALA A 73 27.18 6.51 -0.71
C ALA A 73 26.77 7.35 -1.96
N LEU A 74 25.74 8.18 -1.90
CA LEU A 74 25.29 8.99 -3.05
C LEU A 74 26.42 9.81 -3.72
N PRO A 75 27.33 10.48 -2.98
CA PRO A 75 28.39 11.26 -3.60
C PRO A 75 29.39 10.42 -4.39
N THR A 76 29.66 9.19 -3.94
CA THR A 76 30.79 8.37 -4.41
C THR A 76 30.39 7.17 -5.26
N SER A 77 29.17 6.61 -5.08
CA SER A 77 28.74 5.37 -5.72
C SER A 77 27.73 5.62 -6.85
N ALA A 78 28.09 5.18 -8.07
CA ALA A 78 27.17 5.18 -9.20
C ALA A 78 25.95 4.24 -8.97
N GLN A 79 26.14 3.12 -8.24
CA GLN A 79 25.08 2.19 -7.91
C GLN A 79 24.07 2.83 -6.94
N ALA A 80 24.54 3.53 -5.89
CA ALA A 80 23.67 4.24 -4.96
C ALA A 80 22.83 5.32 -5.67
N ARG A 81 23.46 6.11 -6.57
CA ARG A 81 22.74 7.10 -7.39
C ARG A 81 21.69 6.46 -8.29
N ARG A 82 22.05 5.35 -8.98
CA ARG A 82 21.11 4.62 -9.84
C ARG A 82 19.93 4.08 -9.05
N PHE A 83 20.16 3.48 -7.88
CA PHE A 83 19.09 2.98 -7.03
C PHE A 83 18.14 4.11 -6.57
N ALA A 84 18.69 5.22 -6.04
CA ALA A 84 17.89 6.37 -5.63
C ALA A 84 17.10 6.97 -6.80
N LEU A 85 17.73 7.09 -7.97
CA LEU A 85 17.08 7.57 -9.18
C LEU A 85 15.95 6.64 -9.63
N ASN A 86 16.15 5.33 -9.58
CA ASN A 86 15.12 4.35 -9.90
C ASN A 86 13.89 4.49 -9.00
N VAL A 87 14.08 4.72 -7.69
CA VAL A 87 12.96 4.98 -6.77
C VAL A 87 12.20 6.25 -7.17
N LEU A 88 12.91 7.34 -7.51
CA LEU A 88 12.28 8.58 -7.96
C LEU A 88 11.56 8.43 -9.31
N ILE A 89 12.17 7.71 -10.28
CA ILE A 89 11.55 7.42 -11.57
C ILE A 89 10.27 6.59 -11.38
N GLY A 90 10.30 5.58 -10.53
CA GLY A 90 9.10 4.77 -10.24
C GLY A 90 8.00 5.54 -9.49
N PHE A 91 8.39 6.53 -8.69
CA PHE A 91 7.45 7.37 -7.93
C PHE A 91 6.70 8.38 -8.83
N PHE A 92 7.39 8.97 -9.81
CA PHE A 92 6.90 10.10 -10.59
C PHE A 92 5.57 9.85 -11.33
N PRO A 93 5.34 8.70 -12.03
CA PRO A 93 4.06 8.46 -12.74
C PRO A 93 2.84 8.54 -11.82
N ALA A 94 2.94 7.97 -10.63
CA ALA A 94 1.82 7.96 -9.67
C ALA A 94 1.52 9.37 -9.14
N VAL A 95 2.54 10.18 -8.88
CA VAL A 95 2.36 11.60 -8.49
C VAL A 95 1.65 12.38 -9.59
N LEU A 96 2.17 12.27 -10.81
CA LEU A 96 1.60 13.00 -11.95
C LEU A 96 0.12 12.65 -12.16
N LEU A 97 -0.21 11.37 -12.24
CA LEU A 97 -1.58 10.93 -12.44
C LEU A 97 -2.46 11.22 -11.22
N GLY A 98 -1.94 11.08 -10.00
CA GLY A 98 -2.68 11.42 -8.78
C GLY A 98 -3.08 12.88 -8.70
N LEU A 99 -2.19 13.79 -9.09
CA LEU A 99 -2.49 15.22 -9.14
C LEU A 99 -3.49 15.58 -10.24
N LEU A 100 -3.38 14.95 -11.43
CA LEU A 100 -4.23 15.23 -12.57
C LEU A 100 -5.62 14.58 -12.45
N LEU A 101 -5.69 13.32 -12.04
CA LEU A 101 -6.89 12.49 -12.11
C LEU A 101 -7.46 12.12 -10.73
N GLY A 102 -6.79 12.42 -9.62
CA GLY A 102 -7.17 11.96 -8.28
C GLY A 102 -8.60 12.33 -7.88
N LYS A 103 -9.08 13.54 -8.24
CA LYS A 103 -10.46 13.95 -7.97
C LYS A 103 -11.48 13.13 -8.78
N ALA A 104 -11.21 12.90 -10.07
CA ALA A 104 -12.09 12.12 -10.94
C ALA A 104 -12.13 10.64 -10.52
N ILE A 105 -10.97 10.08 -10.14
CA ILE A 105 -10.87 8.72 -9.62
C ILE A 105 -11.72 8.56 -8.36
N LYS A 106 -11.57 9.45 -7.38
CA LYS A 106 -12.38 9.42 -6.15
C LYS A 106 -13.88 9.52 -6.45
N ALA A 107 -14.28 10.42 -7.34
CA ALA A 107 -15.69 10.66 -7.66
C ALA A 107 -16.38 9.49 -8.39
N HIS A 108 -15.65 8.70 -9.17
CA HIS A 108 -16.25 7.71 -10.06
C HIS A 108 -15.90 6.26 -9.76
N LEU A 109 -14.75 5.98 -9.10
CA LEU A 109 -14.26 4.63 -8.94
C LEU A 109 -14.44 4.05 -7.52
N PHE A 110 -14.76 4.87 -6.52
CA PHE A 110 -14.98 4.40 -5.15
C PHE A 110 -16.38 3.81 -4.98
N THR A 111 -16.63 2.67 -5.62
CA THR A 111 -17.88 1.91 -5.52
C THR A 111 -17.60 0.48 -5.09
N PRO A 112 -18.54 -0.19 -4.37
CA PRO A 112 -18.35 -1.57 -3.93
C PRO A 112 -18.12 -2.54 -5.10
N THR A 113 -18.76 -2.31 -6.22
CA THR A 113 -18.58 -3.14 -7.42
C THR A 113 -17.16 -3.04 -7.97
N ILE A 114 -16.58 -1.84 -8.03
CA ILE A 114 -15.20 -1.64 -8.48
C ILE A 114 -14.22 -2.25 -7.49
N VAL A 115 -14.40 -1.99 -6.19
CA VAL A 115 -13.57 -2.58 -5.14
C VAL A 115 -13.58 -4.10 -5.23
N ALA A 116 -14.75 -4.72 -5.29
CA ALA A 116 -14.88 -6.18 -5.40
C ALA A 116 -14.25 -6.73 -6.68
N SER A 117 -14.51 -6.08 -7.81
CA SER A 117 -13.96 -6.50 -9.12
C SER A 117 -12.44 -6.46 -9.11
N THR A 118 -11.83 -5.39 -8.57
CA THR A 118 -10.37 -5.27 -8.48
C THR A 118 -9.76 -6.27 -7.51
N PHE A 119 -10.44 -6.62 -6.41
CA PHE A 119 -10.03 -7.72 -5.54
C PHE A 119 -10.01 -9.05 -6.29
N ILE A 120 -11.10 -9.41 -6.96
CA ILE A 120 -11.25 -10.68 -7.68
C ILE A 120 -10.26 -10.76 -8.86
N ILE A 121 -10.26 -9.75 -9.73
CA ILE A 121 -9.36 -9.69 -10.89
C ILE A 121 -7.90 -9.72 -10.44
N GLY A 122 -7.55 -8.93 -9.41
CA GLY A 122 -6.21 -8.93 -8.84
C GLY A 122 -5.80 -10.30 -8.29
N GLY A 123 -6.73 -11.06 -7.70
CA GLY A 123 -6.49 -12.44 -7.28
C GLY A 123 -6.12 -13.34 -8.46
N PHE A 124 -6.87 -13.28 -9.56
CA PHE A 124 -6.53 -14.04 -10.79
C PHE A 124 -5.20 -13.62 -11.41
N ILE A 125 -4.90 -12.31 -11.40
CA ILE A 125 -3.60 -11.79 -11.88
C ILE A 125 -2.45 -12.34 -11.04
N ILE A 126 -2.59 -12.45 -9.71
CA ILE A 126 -1.58 -13.06 -8.84
C ILE A 126 -1.37 -14.53 -9.23
N LEU A 127 -2.43 -15.32 -9.41
CA LEU A 127 -2.33 -16.74 -9.83
C LEU A 127 -1.60 -16.86 -11.17
N TRP A 128 -1.90 -16.01 -12.12
CA TRP A 128 -1.24 -15.97 -13.41
C TRP A 128 0.24 -15.59 -13.32
N ALA A 129 0.56 -14.55 -12.56
CA ALA A 129 1.93 -14.10 -12.34
C ALA A 129 2.79 -15.18 -11.69
N GLU A 130 2.27 -15.87 -10.69
CA GLU A 130 2.97 -16.95 -10.00
C GLU A 130 3.27 -18.14 -10.91
N ARG A 131 2.36 -18.49 -11.82
CA ARG A 131 2.60 -19.55 -12.82
C ARG A 131 3.71 -19.18 -13.81
N ARG A 132 3.87 -17.89 -14.14
CA ARG A 132 4.90 -17.41 -15.08
C ARG A 132 6.24 -17.13 -14.44
N GLN A 133 6.29 -16.94 -13.11
CA GLN A 133 7.49 -16.50 -12.38
C GLN A 133 8.71 -17.38 -12.63
N GLN A 134 8.55 -18.70 -12.73
CA GLN A 134 9.66 -19.62 -12.90
C GLN A 134 10.36 -19.52 -14.27
N GLN A 135 9.72 -18.91 -15.27
CA GLN A 135 10.18 -18.90 -16.66
C GLN A 135 10.78 -17.54 -17.12
N ALA A 136 10.61 -16.47 -16.34
CA ALA A 136 10.82 -15.11 -16.84
C ALA A 136 11.69 -14.21 -15.93
N VAL A 137 12.31 -14.74 -14.87
CA VAL A 137 13.11 -13.92 -13.95
C VAL A 137 14.42 -13.50 -14.62
N ARG A 138 14.62 -12.19 -14.81
CA ARG A 138 15.85 -11.57 -15.33
C ARG A 138 16.54 -10.63 -14.34
N ILE A 139 15.80 -10.17 -13.31
CA ILE A 139 16.28 -9.22 -12.29
C ILE A 139 16.16 -9.89 -10.92
N GLN A 140 17.29 -10.22 -10.30
CA GLN A 140 17.33 -10.90 -9.02
C GLN A 140 17.35 -9.94 -7.82
N SER A 141 17.92 -8.75 -8.01
CA SER A 141 18.09 -7.73 -6.99
C SER A 141 17.63 -6.36 -7.48
N VAL A 142 17.20 -5.50 -6.58
CA VAL A 142 16.91 -4.09 -6.89
C VAL A 142 18.13 -3.34 -7.45
N ASP A 143 19.33 -3.83 -7.18
CA ASP A 143 20.57 -3.26 -7.69
C ASP A 143 20.81 -3.58 -9.19
N ASP A 144 20.14 -4.60 -9.71
CA ASP A 144 20.21 -5.00 -11.13
C ASP A 144 19.21 -4.22 -11.99
N MET A 145 18.30 -3.45 -11.36
CA MET A 145 17.28 -2.69 -12.08
C MET A 145 17.86 -1.51 -12.86
N GLY A 146 17.40 -1.37 -14.10
CA GLY A 146 17.62 -0.16 -14.89
C GLY A 146 16.49 0.86 -14.72
N PRO A 147 16.70 2.12 -15.21
CA PRO A 147 15.67 3.17 -15.14
C PRO A 147 14.36 2.81 -15.86
N TRP A 148 14.43 2.06 -16.95
CA TRP A 148 13.26 1.58 -17.67
C TRP A 148 12.46 0.55 -16.89
N ASP A 149 13.11 -0.29 -16.08
CA ASP A 149 12.43 -1.24 -15.22
C ASP A 149 11.68 -0.50 -14.11
N ALA A 150 12.33 0.49 -13.50
CA ALA A 150 11.74 1.35 -12.49
C ALA A 150 10.52 2.13 -13.03
N LEU A 151 10.65 2.70 -14.24
CA LEU A 151 9.55 3.41 -14.89
C LEU A 151 8.34 2.48 -15.15
N LYS A 152 8.59 1.27 -15.67
CA LYS A 152 7.54 0.29 -15.93
C LYS A 152 6.80 -0.09 -14.63
N VAL A 153 7.52 -0.34 -13.54
CA VAL A 153 6.90 -0.62 -12.23
C VAL A 153 6.13 0.59 -11.74
N GLY A 154 6.66 1.81 -11.92
CA GLY A 154 5.97 3.06 -11.60
C GLY A 154 4.68 3.27 -12.39
N LEU A 155 4.66 2.92 -13.67
CA LEU A 155 3.44 2.96 -14.49
C LEU A 155 2.41 1.93 -14.00
N VAL A 156 2.86 0.72 -13.65
CA VAL A 156 1.97 -0.29 -13.07
C VAL A 156 1.45 0.14 -11.70
N GLN A 157 2.25 0.88 -10.90
CA GLN A 157 1.78 1.47 -9.63
C GLN A 157 0.54 2.36 -9.84
N CYS A 158 0.39 3.02 -10.98
CA CYS A 158 -0.76 3.87 -11.25
C CYS A 158 -2.10 3.10 -11.23
N LEU A 159 -2.09 1.79 -11.48
CA LEU A 159 -3.28 0.94 -11.35
C LEU A 159 -3.79 0.91 -9.89
N ALA A 160 -2.91 1.15 -8.93
CA ALA A 160 -3.28 1.21 -7.52
C ALA A 160 -4.16 2.40 -7.14
N MET A 161 -4.34 3.37 -8.03
CA MET A 161 -5.31 4.45 -7.85
C MET A 161 -6.75 3.96 -7.95
N VAL A 162 -6.98 2.82 -8.63
CA VAL A 162 -8.28 2.17 -8.65
C VAL A 162 -8.48 1.45 -7.31
N PRO A 163 -9.54 1.80 -6.54
CA PRO A 163 -9.74 1.24 -5.21
C PRO A 163 -9.86 -0.29 -5.25
N GLY A 164 -9.29 -0.95 -4.25
CA GLY A 164 -9.25 -2.42 -4.18
C GLY A 164 -8.09 -3.07 -4.93
N THR A 165 -7.38 -2.34 -5.81
CA THR A 165 -6.24 -2.92 -6.57
C THR A 165 -5.08 -3.33 -5.67
N SER A 166 -4.81 -2.62 -4.59
CA SER A 166 -3.61 -2.71 -3.73
C SER A 166 -2.37 -2.10 -4.38
N ARG A 167 -1.76 -1.12 -3.72
CA ARG A 167 -0.50 -0.51 -4.17
C ARG A 167 0.64 -1.54 -4.17
N SER A 168 0.81 -2.26 -3.06
CA SER A 168 1.78 -3.34 -2.94
C SER A 168 1.49 -4.47 -3.93
N GLY A 169 0.22 -4.85 -4.11
CA GLY A 169 -0.20 -5.83 -5.10
C GLY A 169 0.19 -5.44 -6.52
N ALA A 170 -0.09 -4.21 -6.94
CA ALA A 170 0.26 -3.71 -8.26
C ALA A 170 1.77 -3.73 -8.50
N THR A 171 2.56 -3.16 -7.58
CA THR A 171 4.01 -3.03 -7.74
C THR A 171 4.77 -4.35 -7.60
N ILE A 172 4.37 -5.23 -6.67
CA ILE A 172 5.00 -6.54 -6.50
C ILE A 172 4.66 -7.45 -7.67
N ILE A 173 3.37 -7.66 -7.92
CA ILE A 173 2.93 -8.61 -8.95
C ILE A 173 3.26 -8.08 -10.36
N GLY A 174 3.08 -6.77 -10.58
CA GLY A 174 3.50 -6.14 -11.82
C GLY A 174 5.02 -6.23 -12.03
N GLY A 175 5.82 -6.01 -10.98
CA GLY A 175 7.27 -6.22 -11.02
C GLY A 175 7.65 -7.65 -11.40
N MET A 176 6.98 -8.64 -10.82
CA MET A 176 7.18 -10.05 -11.17
C MET A 176 6.85 -10.33 -12.63
N LEU A 177 5.75 -9.80 -13.15
CA LEU A 177 5.37 -9.93 -14.57
C LEU A 177 6.36 -9.24 -15.51
N LEU A 178 7.04 -8.20 -15.03
CA LEU A 178 8.10 -7.49 -15.74
C LEU A 178 9.49 -8.17 -15.62
N GLY A 179 9.58 -9.31 -14.94
CA GLY A 179 10.79 -10.13 -14.84
C GLY A 179 11.63 -9.89 -13.59
N LEU A 180 11.11 -9.23 -12.56
CA LEU A 180 11.75 -9.17 -11.24
C LEU A 180 11.49 -10.48 -10.47
N SER A 181 12.47 -10.92 -9.68
CA SER A 181 12.24 -11.98 -8.70
C SER A 181 11.21 -11.52 -7.65
N ARG A 182 10.56 -12.47 -6.93
CA ARG A 182 9.64 -12.11 -5.83
C ARG A 182 10.30 -11.16 -4.83
N LYS A 183 11.55 -11.46 -4.46
CA LYS A 183 12.32 -10.63 -3.55
C LYS A 183 12.59 -9.24 -4.11
N ALA A 184 13.12 -9.12 -5.32
CA ALA A 184 13.42 -7.82 -5.95
C ALA A 184 12.15 -6.97 -6.12
N ALA A 185 11.03 -7.58 -6.54
CA ALA A 185 9.75 -6.90 -6.70
C ALA A 185 9.20 -6.39 -5.35
N THR A 186 9.30 -7.19 -4.29
CA THR A 186 8.88 -6.80 -2.94
C THR A 186 9.77 -5.71 -2.37
N ASP A 187 11.09 -5.85 -2.46
CA ASP A 187 12.03 -4.85 -1.98
C ASP A 187 11.80 -3.51 -2.70
N PHE A 188 11.71 -3.52 -4.04
CA PHE A 188 11.47 -2.29 -4.80
C PHE A 188 10.12 -1.66 -4.49
N SER A 189 9.06 -2.47 -4.35
CA SER A 189 7.74 -2.00 -3.92
C SER A 189 7.80 -1.26 -2.58
N PHE A 190 8.57 -1.76 -1.62
CA PHE A 190 8.70 -1.14 -0.31
C PHE A 190 9.49 0.18 -0.36
N PHE A 191 10.60 0.22 -1.11
CA PHE A 191 11.31 1.48 -1.32
C PHE A 191 10.46 2.53 -2.05
N LEU A 192 9.68 2.10 -3.04
CA LEU A 192 8.77 2.98 -3.78
C LEU A 192 7.60 3.47 -2.91
N ALA A 193 7.19 2.69 -1.91
CA ALA A 193 6.18 3.08 -0.94
C ALA A 193 6.60 4.30 -0.11
N ILE A 194 7.89 4.44 0.20
CA ILE A 194 8.38 5.51 1.08
C ILE A 194 8.00 6.90 0.53
N PRO A 195 8.45 7.33 -0.65
CA PRO A 195 8.05 8.63 -1.17
C PRO A 195 6.55 8.70 -1.49
N THR A 196 5.93 7.59 -1.91
CA THR A 196 4.52 7.56 -2.31
C THR A 196 3.60 7.82 -1.13
N LEU A 197 3.75 7.07 -0.02
CA LEU A 197 2.87 7.21 1.15
C LEU A 197 3.18 8.47 1.95
N ILE A 198 4.46 8.85 2.09
CA ILE A 198 4.80 10.12 2.74
C ILE A 198 4.23 11.30 1.95
N GLY A 199 4.40 11.31 0.63
CA GLY A 199 3.87 12.35 -0.24
C GLY A 199 2.34 12.46 -0.16
N ALA A 200 1.64 11.33 -0.23
CA ALA A 200 0.18 11.28 -0.10
C ALA A 200 -0.28 11.74 1.29
N GLY A 201 0.39 11.29 2.36
CA GLY A 201 0.09 11.67 3.73
C GLY A 201 0.25 13.18 3.97
N VAL A 202 1.40 13.73 3.60
CA VAL A 202 1.67 15.17 3.74
C VAL A 202 0.66 16.01 2.93
N TYR A 203 0.40 15.62 1.68
CA TYR A 203 -0.57 16.31 0.83
C TYR A 203 -1.98 16.31 1.43
N SER A 204 -2.44 15.15 1.90
CA SER A 204 -3.78 15.02 2.48
C SER A 204 -3.92 15.76 3.81
N LEU A 205 -2.95 15.63 4.72
CA LEU A 205 -2.96 16.36 5.99
C LEU A 205 -2.93 17.88 5.78
N TYR A 206 -2.15 18.36 4.81
CA TYR A 206 -2.13 19.79 4.47
C TYR A 206 -3.47 20.26 3.90
N LYS A 207 -4.05 19.48 2.99
CA LYS A 207 -5.30 19.84 2.31
C LYS A 207 -6.49 19.86 3.28
N GLU A 208 -6.58 18.87 4.16
CA GLU A 208 -7.70 18.68 5.07
C GLU A 208 -7.42 19.23 6.49
N ARG A 209 -6.39 20.06 6.66
CA ARG A 209 -5.95 20.60 7.97
C ARG A 209 -7.05 21.34 8.72
N ALA A 210 -8.02 21.92 8.00
CA ALA A 210 -9.13 22.65 8.61
C ALA A 210 -10.12 21.73 9.36
N LEU A 211 -10.15 20.42 9.04
CA LEU A 211 -10.96 19.43 9.75
C LEU A 211 -10.32 18.96 11.06
N LEU A 212 -9.02 19.19 11.25
CA LEU A 212 -8.26 18.67 12.38
C LEU A 212 -8.15 19.70 13.51
N SER A 213 -8.19 19.21 14.71
CA SER A 213 -8.01 19.99 15.93
C SER A 213 -6.99 19.33 16.87
N ALA A 214 -6.47 20.07 17.84
CA ALA A 214 -5.58 19.52 18.86
C ALA A 214 -6.23 18.38 19.67
N ALA A 215 -7.56 18.39 19.79
CA ALA A 215 -8.30 17.33 20.47
C ALA A 215 -8.24 15.97 19.74
N ASP A 216 -7.95 15.97 18.44
CA ASP A 216 -7.83 14.74 17.64
C ASP A 216 -6.46 14.05 17.81
N THR A 217 -5.46 14.77 18.34
CA THR A 217 -4.07 14.27 18.49
C THR A 217 -3.97 12.91 19.17
N PRO A 218 -4.66 12.60 20.27
CA PRO A 218 -4.55 11.30 20.91
C PRO A 218 -5.05 10.13 20.02
N VAL A 219 -6.12 10.36 19.26
CA VAL A 219 -6.70 9.35 18.34
C VAL A 219 -5.71 9.05 17.23
N PHE A 220 -5.15 10.09 16.61
CA PHE A 220 -4.13 9.95 15.57
C PHE A 220 -2.85 9.30 16.10
N ALA A 221 -2.38 9.68 17.28
CA ALA A 221 -1.19 9.09 17.90
C ALA A 221 -1.38 7.59 18.16
N VAL A 222 -2.52 7.17 18.71
CA VAL A 222 -2.82 5.75 18.93
C VAL A 222 -2.86 5.00 17.60
N GLY A 223 -3.58 5.51 16.59
CA GLY A 223 -3.63 4.88 15.27
C GLY A 223 -2.26 4.74 14.62
N LEU A 224 -1.44 5.79 14.66
CA LEU A 224 -0.06 5.77 14.13
C LEU A 224 0.82 4.73 14.82
N VAL A 225 0.77 4.66 16.16
CA VAL A 225 1.58 3.70 16.93
C VAL A 225 1.18 2.27 16.62
N PHE A 226 -0.13 1.96 16.62
CA PHE A 226 -0.60 0.61 16.31
C PHE A 226 -0.37 0.22 14.85
N SER A 227 -0.50 1.15 13.92
CA SER A 227 -0.16 0.95 12.51
C SER A 227 1.34 0.67 12.33
N PHE A 228 2.20 1.45 12.99
CA PHE A 228 3.64 1.22 12.98
C PHE A 228 4.02 -0.17 13.51
N ILE A 229 3.51 -0.56 14.69
CA ILE A 229 3.86 -1.84 15.32
C ILE A 229 3.38 -3.02 14.45
N SER A 230 2.12 -2.99 14.02
CA SER A 230 1.55 -4.07 13.19
C SER A 230 2.21 -4.16 11.82
N ALA A 231 2.52 -3.02 11.19
CA ALA A 231 3.28 -2.97 9.93
C ALA A 231 4.69 -3.52 10.10
N TRP A 232 5.39 -3.18 11.18
CA TRP A 232 6.74 -3.69 11.45
C TRP A 232 6.76 -5.21 11.57
N LEU A 233 5.79 -5.79 12.29
CA LEU A 233 5.64 -7.24 12.40
C LEU A 233 5.29 -7.87 11.05
N CYS A 234 4.34 -7.27 10.32
CA CYS A 234 3.87 -7.73 9.02
C CYS A 234 4.98 -7.72 7.96
N VAL A 235 5.73 -6.63 7.82
CA VAL A 235 6.83 -6.49 6.85
C VAL A 235 7.93 -7.50 7.12
N ARG A 236 8.35 -7.67 8.39
CA ARG A 236 9.35 -8.67 8.77
C ARG A 236 8.89 -10.09 8.48
N TRP A 237 7.63 -10.38 8.77
CA TRP A 237 7.03 -11.67 8.47
C TRP A 237 6.97 -11.90 6.95
N LEU A 238 6.48 -10.92 6.18
CA LEU A 238 6.35 -11.04 4.73
C LEU A 238 7.69 -11.30 4.05
N LEU A 239 8.75 -10.57 4.43
CA LEU A 239 10.09 -10.77 3.87
C LEU A 239 10.63 -12.19 4.11
N ARG A 240 10.34 -12.79 5.27
CA ARG A 240 10.66 -14.18 5.54
C ARG A 240 9.78 -15.13 4.73
N TYR A 241 8.49 -14.84 4.66
CA TYR A 241 7.52 -15.66 3.95
C TYR A 241 7.85 -15.81 2.46
N ILE A 242 8.13 -14.71 1.76
CA ILE A 242 8.39 -14.72 0.31
C ILE A 242 9.71 -15.40 -0.07
N SER A 243 10.61 -15.65 0.87
CA SER A 243 11.86 -16.36 0.61
C SER A 243 11.64 -17.84 0.26
N SER A 244 10.52 -18.43 0.71
CA SER A 244 10.21 -19.84 0.54
C SER A 244 8.77 -20.13 0.05
N HIS A 245 7.90 -19.12 0.01
CA HIS A 245 6.50 -19.26 -0.33
C HIS A 245 6.09 -18.35 -1.50
N SER A 246 4.96 -18.70 -2.13
CA SER A 246 4.36 -17.94 -3.23
C SER A 246 3.28 -16.97 -2.72
N PHE A 247 2.82 -16.06 -3.58
CA PHE A 247 1.70 -15.18 -3.29
C PHE A 247 0.31 -15.83 -3.54
N VAL A 248 0.26 -17.11 -3.90
CA VAL A 248 -0.99 -17.84 -4.17
C VAL A 248 -2.02 -17.75 -3.02
N PRO A 249 -1.66 -17.88 -1.72
CA PRO A 249 -2.63 -17.71 -0.64
C PRO A 249 -3.30 -16.34 -0.63
N PHE A 250 -2.56 -15.28 -0.94
CA PHE A 250 -3.12 -13.92 -1.04
C PHE A 250 -4.08 -13.77 -2.24
N ALA A 251 -3.86 -14.52 -3.32
CA ALA A 251 -4.77 -14.55 -4.46
C ALA A 251 -6.14 -15.11 -4.06
N TYR A 252 -6.17 -16.25 -3.39
CA TYR A 252 -7.42 -16.83 -2.89
C TYR A 252 -8.10 -15.93 -1.86
N TYR A 253 -7.32 -15.35 -0.93
CA TYR A 253 -7.84 -14.38 0.02
C TYR A 253 -8.54 -13.22 -0.68
N ARG A 254 -7.92 -12.60 -1.70
CA ARG A 254 -8.51 -11.51 -2.48
C ARG A 254 -9.81 -11.92 -3.14
N ILE A 255 -9.87 -13.09 -3.78
CA ILE A 255 -11.08 -13.58 -4.45
C ILE A 255 -12.22 -13.72 -3.44
N VAL A 256 -11.96 -14.38 -2.31
CA VAL A 256 -12.96 -14.57 -1.23
C VAL A 256 -13.38 -13.21 -0.67
N PHE A 257 -12.43 -12.32 -0.38
CA PHE A 257 -12.75 -10.99 0.16
C PHE A 257 -13.55 -10.15 -0.84
N GLY A 258 -13.27 -10.23 -2.14
CA GLY A 258 -14.08 -9.57 -3.18
C GLY A 258 -15.54 -10.05 -3.18
N VAL A 259 -15.78 -11.34 -2.96
CA VAL A 259 -17.13 -11.88 -2.79
C VAL A 259 -17.78 -11.33 -1.50
N VAL A 260 -17.04 -11.23 -0.40
CA VAL A 260 -17.52 -10.63 0.86
C VAL A 260 -17.91 -9.16 0.64
N VAL A 261 -17.12 -8.39 -0.11
CA VAL A 261 -17.45 -7.00 -0.47
C VAL A 261 -18.80 -6.93 -1.19
N LEU A 262 -19.03 -7.78 -2.20
CA LEU A 262 -20.32 -7.81 -2.91
C LEU A 262 -21.48 -8.21 -2.00
N ALA A 263 -21.29 -9.23 -1.18
CA ALA A 263 -22.33 -9.70 -0.26
C ALA A 263 -22.72 -8.63 0.77
N THR A 264 -21.74 -7.97 1.39
CA THR A 264 -21.98 -6.92 2.39
C THR A 264 -22.54 -5.63 1.77
N ALA A 265 -22.18 -5.32 0.54
CA ALA A 265 -22.77 -4.21 -0.20
C ALA A 265 -24.24 -4.49 -0.57
N TRP A 266 -24.55 -5.72 -0.99
CA TRP A 266 -25.91 -6.12 -1.35
C TRP A 266 -26.83 -6.16 -0.15
N THR A 267 -26.35 -6.61 1.00
CA THR A 267 -27.13 -6.67 2.25
C THR A 267 -27.25 -5.31 2.95
N GLY A 268 -26.46 -4.31 2.54
CA GLY A 268 -26.42 -2.98 3.16
C GLY A 268 -25.78 -2.94 4.56
N VAL A 269 -25.13 -4.01 4.98
CA VAL A 269 -24.46 -4.10 6.29
C VAL A 269 -23.21 -3.20 6.35
N VAL A 270 -22.57 -2.95 5.22
CA VAL A 270 -21.37 -2.11 5.11
C VAL A 270 -21.62 -0.96 4.15
N ARG A 271 -21.22 0.24 4.55
CA ARG A 271 -21.22 1.42 3.67
C ARG A 271 -19.93 1.46 2.87
N TRP A 272 -20.00 1.05 1.61
CA TRP A 272 -18.86 0.98 0.69
C TRP A 272 -18.65 2.26 -0.14
N ALA A 273 -19.51 3.25 -0.02
CA ALA A 273 -19.39 4.54 -0.70
C ALA A 273 -18.66 5.54 0.19
N GLU A 274 -17.73 6.31 -0.39
CA GLU A 274 -17.10 7.47 0.26
C GLU A 274 -17.94 8.75 0.07
#